data_7a2f7181beb5d730bee2a50858e91023
#
_entry.id   7a2f7181beb5d730bee2a50858e91023
#
_cell.length_a   1.000
_cell.length_b   1.000
_cell.length_c   1.000
_cell.angle_alpha   90.00
_cell.angle_beta   90.00
_cell.angle_gamma   90.00
#
_symmetry.space_group_name_H-M   'P 1'
#
loop_
_entity.id
_entity.type
_entity.pdbx_description
1 polymer ?
#
loop_
_entity_poly.entity_id
_entity_poly.type
_entity_poly.pdbx_seq_one_letter_code
_entity_poly.pdbx_strand_id
1 'polypeptide(L)'
;MRKLLVAIIGLLLLPTEGFSQDWQSVIMLNSRSGYTSNTYLNPFLSEWDRTADVGYLMVSPVGQLGMSSDRFSSDFTAGFVYEPFFDDRDAWSGSFALMGARYRVANRITLGAEGGVSRFSTFLSRDLYWIQPVLNWSPSPFTQLRLKAGSSFRKLSDSETEEEQGTQRFDSYTIELETWPNFRWQLRSSLFGNLDDPAANIGLRASADYWATRSLQLSLNGGLERYQFQIITENGGGGGPGPPFGAPGGDGTQVLDEADRLVRVGSGASYQINRNVAVSLQGDYLNYHSSVTGESTGDFHVSAGVRLSIFPKMGGRGKAGVEWRQNDSQTVILNLKHSGDGQLYILGDFNDWDHPGIPLSRQSGSRYAAQLSLSPGVYEYKILLVAGSEETWIDFSDETYTVPDGFGGENGLIFID
;
A
#
# COMPACT_ATOMS: atom_id res chain seq x y z
N MET A 1 8.13 21.74 11.03
CA MET A 1 6.92 21.26 10.37
C MET A 1 6.22 22.28 9.47
N ARG A 2 5.79 23.49 9.91
CA ARG A 2 5.09 24.47 9.04
C ARG A 2 5.85 24.82 7.75
N LYS A 3 7.17 25.01 7.79
CA LYS A 3 7.99 25.37 6.61
C LYS A 3 8.12 24.24 5.59
N LEU A 4 8.14 22.99 6.06
CA LEU A 4 8.18 21.81 5.18
C LEU A 4 6.82 21.61 4.48
N LEU A 5 5.72 21.77 5.20
CA LEU A 5 4.36 21.70 4.66
C LEU A 5 4.12 22.77 3.58
N VAL A 6 4.59 24.00 3.82
CA VAL A 6 4.50 25.10 2.85
C VAL A 6 5.36 24.83 1.61
N ALA A 7 6.54 24.24 1.76
CA ALA A 7 7.37 23.85 0.62
C ALA A 7 6.75 22.73 -0.20
N ILE A 8 6.13 21.74 0.45
CA ILE A 8 5.41 20.63 -0.20
C ILE A 8 4.19 21.16 -0.96
N ILE A 9 3.38 22.01 -0.32
CA ILE A 9 2.22 22.65 -0.97
C ILE A 9 2.68 23.56 -2.11
N GLY A 10 3.79 24.27 -1.95
CA GLY A 10 4.39 25.09 -3.01
C GLY A 10 4.87 24.29 -4.22
N LEU A 11 5.41 23.08 -4.00
CA LEU A 11 5.79 22.17 -5.08
C LEU A 11 4.59 21.61 -5.84
N LEU A 12 3.48 21.37 -5.13
CA LEU A 12 2.21 20.90 -5.71
C LEU A 12 1.47 22.00 -6.49
N LEU A 13 1.77 23.26 -6.21
CA LEU A 13 1.13 24.43 -6.84
C LEU A 13 1.97 25.05 -7.96
N LEU A 14 3.10 24.46 -8.35
CA LEU A 14 3.84 24.96 -9.50
C LEU A 14 2.95 24.85 -10.75
N PRO A 15 2.64 25.98 -11.42
CA PRO A 15 1.88 25.95 -12.64
C PRO A 15 2.70 25.26 -13.72
N THR A 16 2.36 24.03 -14.04
CA THR A 16 2.90 23.32 -15.20
C THR A 16 2.05 23.64 -16.39
N GLU A 17 2.16 24.87 -16.87
CA GLU A 17 1.54 25.27 -18.15
C GLU A 17 2.15 24.38 -19.25
N GLY A 18 1.33 23.47 -19.80
CA GLY A 18 1.70 22.66 -20.97
C GLY A 18 1.66 21.15 -20.82
N PHE A 19 1.34 20.60 -19.64
CA PHE A 19 1.13 19.17 -19.50
C PHE A 19 -0.36 18.88 -19.25
N SER A 20 -0.94 17.96 -20.00
CA SER A 20 -2.23 17.38 -19.62
C SER A 20 -2.02 16.65 -18.27
N GLN A 21 -2.61 17.16 -17.22
CA GLN A 21 -2.50 16.61 -15.89
C GLN A 21 -3.82 15.98 -15.50
N ASP A 22 -3.77 14.70 -15.17
CA ASP A 22 -4.91 14.00 -14.61
C ASP A 22 -4.83 13.99 -13.08
N TRP A 23 -5.89 14.51 -12.50
CA TRP A 23 -6.08 14.48 -11.05
C TRP A 23 -7.11 13.44 -10.69
N GLN A 24 -6.78 12.61 -9.75
CA GLN A 24 -7.69 11.60 -9.23
C GLN A 24 -7.73 11.71 -7.71
N SER A 25 -8.90 11.44 -7.14
CA SER A 25 -9.04 11.42 -5.69
C SER A 25 -10.00 10.32 -5.26
N VAL A 26 -9.72 9.72 -4.12
CA VAL A 26 -10.62 8.79 -3.46
C VAL A 26 -10.67 9.04 -1.98
N ILE A 27 -11.85 8.92 -1.40
CA ILE A 27 -12.05 8.91 0.04
C ILE A 27 -12.56 7.52 0.40
N MET A 28 -11.84 6.83 1.26
CA MET A 28 -12.19 5.50 1.74
C MET A 28 -12.52 5.55 3.22
N LEU A 29 -13.56 4.84 3.61
CA LEU A 29 -13.85 4.53 4.99
C LEU A 29 -13.75 3.02 5.16
N ASN A 30 -12.75 2.57 5.87
CA ASN A 30 -12.59 1.17 6.25
C ASN A 30 -13.13 1.00 7.68
N SER A 31 -13.99 0.02 7.86
CA SER A 31 -14.44 -0.42 9.18
C SER A 31 -14.23 -1.91 9.29
N ARG A 32 -13.66 -2.36 10.39
CA ARG A 32 -13.38 -3.77 10.65
C ARG A 32 -13.71 -4.07 12.10
N SER A 33 -14.41 -5.17 12.34
CA SER A 33 -14.61 -5.74 13.66
C SER A 33 -13.95 -7.09 13.72
N GLY A 34 -13.34 -7.42 14.83
CA GLY A 34 -12.59 -8.66 14.95
C GLY A 34 -12.36 -9.06 16.38
N TYR A 35 -11.61 -10.13 16.51
CA TYR A 35 -11.14 -10.72 17.74
C TYR A 35 -9.66 -11.04 17.61
N THR A 36 -8.90 -10.78 18.62
CA THR A 36 -7.51 -11.21 18.78
C THR A 36 -7.35 -11.96 20.08
N SER A 37 -6.59 -13.04 20.07
CA SER A 37 -6.29 -13.81 21.27
C SER A 37 -5.14 -13.19 22.07
N ASN A 38 -4.44 -12.23 21.50
CA ASN A 38 -3.36 -11.52 22.17
C ASN A 38 -3.10 -10.14 21.54
N THR A 39 -3.58 -9.10 22.17
CA THR A 39 -3.42 -7.71 21.68
C THR A 39 -1.97 -7.23 21.64
N TYR A 40 -1.07 -7.88 22.36
CA TYR A 40 0.31 -7.43 22.55
C TYR A 40 1.33 -8.09 21.62
N LEU A 41 0.93 -9.08 20.82
CA LEU A 41 1.76 -9.57 19.72
C LEU A 41 1.76 -8.65 18.49
N ASN A 42 1.14 -7.49 18.58
CA ASN A 42 1.42 -6.45 17.63
C ASN A 42 2.89 -6.03 17.80
N PRO A 43 3.77 -6.23 16.80
CA PRO A 43 5.18 -5.89 16.91
C PRO A 43 5.47 -4.42 17.16
N PHE A 44 4.44 -3.58 17.06
CA PHE A 44 4.48 -2.16 17.40
C PHE A 44 4.10 -1.87 18.87
N LEU A 45 3.57 -2.88 19.57
CA LEU A 45 3.07 -2.78 20.95
C LEU A 45 3.75 -3.80 21.87
N SER A 46 4.99 -4.20 21.57
CA SER A 46 5.73 -5.12 22.44
C SER A 46 5.90 -4.55 23.82
N GLU A 47 4.91 -4.70 24.71
CA GLU A 47 5.16 -4.72 26.14
C GLU A 47 3.99 -5.32 26.95
N TRP A 48 4.29 -6.35 27.68
CA TRP A 48 4.17 -6.71 29.08
C TRP A 48 2.86 -7.26 29.68
N ASP A 49 1.72 -7.25 28.98
CA ASP A 49 0.54 -7.95 29.52
C ASP A 49 0.01 -8.99 28.53
N ARG A 50 0.45 -10.24 28.71
CA ARG A 50 0.51 -11.32 27.72
C ARG A 50 -0.77 -12.10 27.50
N THR A 51 -1.92 -11.70 28.02
CA THR A 51 -3.10 -12.58 28.04
C THR A 51 -4.40 -11.86 27.89
N ALA A 52 -4.56 -11.11 26.82
CA ALA A 52 -5.84 -10.46 26.70
C ALA A 52 -6.52 -10.75 25.38
N ASP A 53 -7.35 -11.78 25.45
CA ASP A 53 -8.40 -12.04 24.49
C ASP A 53 -9.36 -10.86 24.41
N VAL A 54 -9.50 -10.23 23.26
CA VAL A 54 -10.39 -9.09 23.12
C VAL A 54 -11.00 -8.97 21.75
N GLY A 55 -12.25 -8.52 21.72
CA GLY A 55 -12.89 -8.00 20.53
C GLY A 55 -12.53 -6.54 20.31
N TYR A 56 -12.49 -6.11 19.07
CA TYR A 56 -12.19 -4.74 18.69
C TYR A 56 -13.05 -4.27 17.52
N LEU A 57 -13.17 -2.95 17.38
CA LEU A 57 -13.71 -2.28 16.22
C LEU A 57 -12.67 -1.31 15.69
N MET A 58 -12.26 -1.43 14.44
CA MET A 58 -11.39 -0.47 13.77
C MET A 58 -12.18 0.40 12.81
N VAL A 59 -11.94 1.69 12.82
CA VAL A 59 -12.46 2.63 11.83
C VAL A 59 -11.29 3.46 11.28
N SER A 60 -11.18 3.50 9.96
CA SER A 60 -10.07 4.18 9.30
C SER A 60 -10.55 4.95 8.06
N PRO A 61 -10.82 6.25 8.18
CA PRO A 61 -10.97 7.13 7.04
C PRO A 61 -9.61 7.42 6.40
N VAL A 62 -9.53 7.30 5.07
CA VAL A 62 -8.32 7.55 4.28
C VAL A 62 -8.69 8.38 3.05
N GLY A 63 -7.96 9.45 2.82
CA GLY A 63 -8.04 10.26 1.60
C GLY A 63 -6.79 10.04 0.76
N GLN A 64 -6.97 9.87 -0.53
CA GLN A 64 -5.88 9.81 -1.51
C GLN A 64 -6.10 10.85 -2.60
N LEU A 65 -5.02 11.47 -3.03
CA LEU A 65 -4.97 12.40 -4.14
C LEU A 65 -3.78 12.01 -5.00
N GLY A 66 -4.00 11.82 -6.29
CA GLY A 66 -2.96 11.51 -7.25
C GLY A 66 -2.95 12.50 -8.41
N MET A 67 -1.81 12.68 -9.00
CA MET A 67 -1.58 13.43 -10.22
C MET A 67 -0.66 12.62 -11.13
N SER A 68 -1.01 12.51 -12.38
CA SER A 68 -0.17 11.87 -13.39
C SER A 68 -0.06 12.70 -14.65
N SER A 69 1.07 12.57 -15.32
CA SER A 69 1.34 13.05 -16.67
C SER A 69 2.19 12.01 -17.40
N ASP A 70 2.54 12.21 -18.65
CA ASP A 70 3.28 11.25 -19.49
C ASP A 70 4.50 10.63 -18.81
N ARG A 71 5.26 11.42 -18.05
CA ARG A 71 6.50 10.96 -17.41
C ARG A 71 6.57 11.17 -15.92
N PHE A 72 5.64 11.92 -15.35
CA PHE A 72 5.67 12.26 -13.94
C PHE A 72 4.40 11.81 -13.26
N SER A 73 4.51 11.24 -12.08
CA SER A 73 3.38 10.95 -11.20
C SER A 73 3.70 11.36 -9.77
N SER A 74 2.69 11.82 -9.06
CA SER A 74 2.78 12.05 -7.63
C SER A 74 1.50 11.60 -6.95
N ASP A 75 1.64 11.12 -5.72
CA ASP A 75 0.54 10.70 -4.89
C ASP A 75 0.67 11.26 -3.48
N PHE A 76 -0.46 11.53 -2.88
CA PHE A 76 -0.59 11.92 -1.48
C PHE A 76 -1.69 11.10 -0.85
N THR A 77 -1.38 10.49 0.29
CA THR A 77 -2.36 9.71 1.07
C THR A 77 -2.31 10.22 2.51
N ALA A 78 -3.46 10.49 3.09
CA ALA A 78 -3.56 10.80 4.51
C ALA A 78 -4.74 10.08 5.13
N GLY A 79 -4.58 9.67 6.37
CA GLY A 79 -5.62 8.92 7.05
C GLY A 79 -5.49 8.97 8.57
N PHE A 80 -6.52 8.43 9.18
CA PHE A 80 -6.61 8.24 10.61
C PHE A 80 -7.07 6.82 10.87
N VAL A 81 -6.64 6.23 11.97
CA VAL A 81 -7.10 4.93 12.47
C VAL A 81 -7.53 5.09 13.90
N TYR A 82 -8.67 4.54 14.24
CA TYR A 82 -9.17 4.47 15.61
C TYR A 82 -9.67 3.06 15.87
N GLU A 83 -9.14 2.44 16.92
CA GLU A 83 -9.41 1.05 17.24
C GLU A 83 -9.71 0.92 18.74
N PRO A 84 -10.98 1.12 19.15
CA PRO A 84 -11.42 0.80 20.50
C PRO A 84 -11.52 -0.71 20.70
N PHE A 85 -11.16 -1.15 21.87
CA PHE A 85 -11.37 -2.51 22.34
C PHE A 85 -12.73 -2.63 23.04
N PHE A 86 -13.29 -3.84 23.11
CA PHE A 86 -14.59 -4.07 23.74
C PHE A 86 -14.48 -4.30 25.28
N ASP A 87 -13.33 -4.05 25.84
CA ASP A 87 -13.07 -4.01 27.28
C ASP A 87 -12.60 -2.61 27.73
N ASP A 88 -12.14 -2.49 28.96
CA ASP A 88 -11.75 -1.21 29.58
C ASP A 88 -10.36 -0.71 29.15
N ARG A 89 -9.75 -1.29 28.11
CA ARG A 89 -8.44 -0.86 27.61
C ARG A 89 -8.53 0.43 26.81
N ASP A 90 -7.43 1.17 26.82
CA ASP A 90 -7.29 2.36 26.02
C ASP A 90 -7.35 2.02 24.51
N ALA A 91 -8.11 2.82 23.79
CA ALA A 91 -8.22 2.69 22.35
C ALA A 91 -6.87 3.00 21.67
N TRP A 92 -6.52 2.19 20.69
CA TRP A 92 -5.42 2.53 19.81
C TRP A 92 -5.85 3.58 18.78
N SER A 93 -5.03 4.59 18.58
CA SER A 93 -5.30 5.62 17.57
C SER A 93 -4.04 5.97 16.80
N GLY A 94 -4.22 6.36 15.55
CA GLY A 94 -3.11 6.76 14.72
C GLY A 94 -3.51 7.69 13.59
N SER A 95 -2.56 8.50 13.14
CA SER A 95 -2.70 9.32 11.95
C SER A 95 -1.45 9.18 11.10
N PHE A 96 -1.61 9.29 9.79
CA PHE A 96 -0.50 9.21 8.86
C PHE A 96 -0.71 10.11 7.66
N ALA A 97 0.39 10.51 7.06
CA ALA A 97 0.41 11.16 5.76
C ALA A 97 1.63 10.67 4.97
N LEU A 98 1.39 10.26 3.74
CA LEU A 98 2.36 9.69 2.80
C LEU A 98 2.38 10.55 1.55
N MET A 99 3.55 10.70 0.94
CA MET A 99 3.70 11.38 -0.33
C MET A 99 4.73 10.64 -1.17
N GLY A 100 4.42 10.46 -2.44
CA GLY A 100 5.30 9.90 -3.44
C GLY A 100 5.42 10.81 -4.65
N ALA A 101 6.60 10.81 -5.29
CA ALA A 101 6.81 11.46 -6.57
C ALA A 101 7.73 10.57 -7.41
N ARG A 102 7.36 10.34 -8.67
CA ARG A 102 8.05 9.41 -9.56
C ARG A 102 8.21 10.03 -10.95
N TYR A 103 9.33 9.73 -11.59
CA TYR A 103 9.64 10.16 -12.94
C TYR A 103 10.10 8.97 -13.78
N ARG A 104 9.47 8.76 -14.94
CA ARG A 104 9.81 7.73 -15.90
C ARG A 104 11.06 8.16 -16.69
N VAL A 105 12.20 7.54 -16.39
CA VAL A 105 13.47 7.81 -17.07
C VAL A 105 13.67 6.99 -18.33
N ALA A 106 13.03 5.82 -18.39
CA ALA A 106 12.99 4.93 -19.56
C ALA A 106 11.70 4.10 -19.51
N ASN A 107 11.33 3.45 -20.61
CA ASN A 107 10.07 2.68 -20.74
C ASN A 107 9.83 1.65 -19.62
N ARG A 108 10.88 1.17 -18.97
CA ARG A 108 10.82 0.14 -17.92
C ARG A 108 11.44 0.57 -16.61
N ILE A 109 11.84 1.83 -16.51
CA ILE A 109 12.56 2.33 -15.33
C ILE A 109 11.95 3.65 -14.89
N THR A 110 11.54 3.68 -13.63
CA THR A 110 11.02 4.88 -12.97
C THR A 110 11.85 5.14 -11.72
N LEU A 111 12.30 6.36 -11.57
CA LEU A 111 12.98 6.85 -10.37
C LEU A 111 12.06 7.78 -9.60
N GLY A 112 12.17 7.77 -8.28
CA GLY A 112 11.34 8.62 -7.45
C GLY A 112 11.82 8.74 -6.02
N ALA A 113 10.98 9.34 -5.21
CA ALA A 113 11.13 9.39 -3.78
C ALA A 113 9.76 9.24 -3.11
N GLU A 114 9.75 8.56 -1.99
CA GLU A 114 8.60 8.42 -1.11
C GLU A 114 8.98 8.93 0.28
N GLY A 115 8.03 9.52 0.98
CA GLY A 115 8.24 9.94 2.35
C GLY A 115 6.92 10.04 3.10
N GLY A 116 7.01 10.13 4.40
CA GLY A 116 5.80 10.20 5.18
C GLY A 116 6.04 10.53 6.64
N VAL A 117 4.93 10.74 7.30
CA VAL A 117 4.85 10.93 8.74
C VAL A 117 3.73 10.06 9.28
N SER A 118 3.95 9.47 10.43
CA SER A 118 2.86 8.81 11.17
C SER A 118 3.02 9.06 12.66
N ARG A 119 1.89 9.13 13.34
CA ARG A 119 1.80 9.17 14.79
C ARG A 119 0.82 8.11 15.22
N PHE A 120 1.25 7.24 16.12
CA PHE A 120 0.41 6.24 16.75
C PHE A 120 0.50 6.41 18.26
N SER A 121 -0.64 6.31 18.92
CA SER A 121 -0.76 6.51 20.35
C SER A 121 -1.62 5.40 20.97
N THR A 122 -1.08 4.82 22.03
CA THR A 122 -1.80 4.12 23.08
C THR A 122 -1.38 4.75 24.41
N PHE A 123 -0.76 3.98 25.31
CA PHE A 123 -0.01 4.50 26.47
C PHE A 123 1.34 5.12 26.07
N LEU A 124 1.90 4.76 24.91
CA LEU A 124 3.10 5.37 24.31
C LEU A 124 2.76 6.03 22.99
N SER A 125 3.19 7.27 22.79
CA SER A 125 3.12 7.95 21.51
C SER A 125 4.37 7.69 20.69
N ARG A 126 4.18 7.24 19.45
CA ARG A 126 5.26 7.02 18.50
C ARG A 126 5.08 7.89 17.27
N ASP A 127 6.00 8.80 17.05
CA ASP A 127 6.12 9.56 15.82
C ASP A 127 7.18 8.92 14.93
N LEU A 128 6.84 8.68 13.67
CA LEU A 128 7.74 8.16 12.66
C LEU A 128 7.75 9.10 11.46
N TYR A 129 8.96 9.45 11.00
CA TYR A 129 9.20 10.25 9.81
C TYR A 129 10.17 9.49 8.93
N TRP A 130 9.94 9.45 7.62
CA TRP A 130 10.87 8.78 6.71
C TRP A 130 10.92 9.47 5.35
N ILE A 131 12.03 9.27 4.66
CA ILE A 131 12.21 9.62 3.27
C ILE A 131 13.08 8.55 2.60
N GLN A 132 12.63 8.05 1.45
CA GLN A 132 13.28 6.97 0.73
C GLN A 132 13.28 7.25 -0.77
N PRO A 133 14.42 7.30 -1.45
CA PRO A 133 14.49 7.14 -2.89
C PRO A 133 13.90 5.77 -3.31
N VAL A 134 13.29 5.77 -4.49
CA VAL A 134 12.60 4.61 -5.07
C VAL A 134 13.08 4.39 -6.48
N LEU A 135 13.45 3.16 -6.79
CA LEU A 135 13.68 2.68 -8.15
C LEU A 135 12.64 1.60 -8.45
N ASN A 136 11.82 1.81 -9.48
CA ASN A 136 10.95 0.79 -10.04
C ASN A 136 11.55 0.31 -11.36
N TRP A 137 11.66 -1.00 -11.52
CA TRP A 137 12.09 -1.65 -12.75
C TRP A 137 11.08 -2.71 -13.13
N SER A 138 10.54 -2.64 -14.36
CA SER A 138 9.60 -3.61 -14.91
C SER A 138 10.30 -4.46 -15.98
N PRO A 139 11.00 -5.57 -15.60
CA PRO A 139 11.67 -6.44 -16.56
C PRO A 139 10.73 -7.04 -17.60
N SER A 140 9.47 -7.20 -17.22
CA SER A 140 8.39 -7.63 -18.13
C SER A 140 7.10 -6.90 -17.79
N PRO A 141 6.08 -6.93 -18.65
CA PRO A 141 4.74 -6.39 -18.33
C PRO A 141 4.10 -7.04 -17.10
N PHE A 142 4.52 -8.25 -16.75
CA PHE A 142 3.95 -9.01 -15.62
C PHE A 142 4.74 -8.89 -14.34
N THR A 143 5.88 -8.23 -14.36
CA THR A 143 6.79 -8.27 -13.22
C THR A 143 7.34 -6.90 -12.95
N GLN A 144 7.21 -6.45 -11.72
CA GLN A 144 7.77 -5.20 -11.22
C GLN A 144 8.71 -5.50 -10.04
N LEU A 145 9.89 -4.94 -10.08
CA LEU A 145 10.83 -4.90 -8.97
C LEU A 145 10.91 -3.46 -8.47
N ARG A 146 10.69 -3.27 -7.17
CA ARG A 146 10.78 -1.97 -6.51
C ARG A 146 11.85 -2.02 -5.44
N LEU A 147 12.79 -1.12 -5.51
CA LEU A 147 13.87 -0.95 -4.53
C LEU A 147 13.69 0.38 -3.82
N LYS A 148 13.72 0.34 -2.50
CA LYS A 148 13.64 1.52 -1.62
C LYS A 148 14.76 1.43 -0.60
N ALA A 149 15.42 2.55 -0.33
CA ALA A 149 16.36 2.64 0.79
C ALA A 149 16.42 4.09 1.25
N GLY A 150 16.50 4.32 2.56
CA GLY A 150 16.56 5.69 3.06
C GLY A 150 16.55 5.75 4.58
N SER A 151 16.44 6.97 5.10
CA SER A 151 16.49 7.23 6.52
C SER A 151 15.09 7.40 7.12
N SER A 152 14.93 6.85 8.29
CA SER A 152 13.74 6.99 9.14
C SER A 152 14.14 7.58 10.48
N PHE A 153 13.23 8.32 11.08
CA PHE A 153 13.41 8.97 12.37
C PHE A 153 12.22 8.63 13.24
N ARG A 154 12.50 8.03 14.39
CA ARG A 154 11.49 7.64 15.36
C ARG A 154 11.64 8.49 16.62
N LYS A 155 10.55 9.05 17.08
CA LYS A 155 10.46 9.73 18.36
C LYS A 155 9.46 8.98 19.23
N LEU A 156 9.87 8.60 20.41
CA LEU A 156 9.01 8.01 21.43
C LEU A 156 8.74 9.07 22.49
N SER A 157 7.53 9.15 22.97
CA SER A 157 7.16 9.96 24.13
C SER A 157 6.19 9.19 24.99
N ASP A 158 6.39 9.24 26.29
CA ASP A 158 5.42 8.74 27.25
C ASP A 158 4.20 9.66 27.25
N SER A 159 2.99 9.09 27.14
CA SER A 159 1.75 9.85 27.07
C SER A 159 1.36 10.46 28.42
N GLU A 160 1.84 9.90 29.54
CA GLU A 160 1.51 10.38 30.89
C GLU A 160 2.47 11.45 31.37
N THR A 161 3.76 11.33 31.06
CA THR A 161 4.78 12.24 31.58
C THR A 161 5.22 13.29 30.58
N GLU A 162 4.83 13.18 29.31
CA GLU A 162 5.34 13.99 28.18
C GLU A 162 6.88 13.99 28.07
N GLU A 163 7.56 13.07 28.73
CA GLU A 163 9.02 12.95 28.65
C GLU A 163 9.42 12.43 27.28
N GLU A 164 10.23 13.21 26.59
CA GLU A 164 10.77 12.87 25.28
C GLU A 164 11.97 11.94 25.44
N GLN A 165 11.87 10.71 24.93
CA GLN A 165 12.98 9.75 24.94
C GLN A 165 14.02 10.00 23.83
N GLY A 166 14.02 11.21 23.24
CA GLY A 166 14.92 11.56 22.15
C GLY A 166 14.43 11.06 20.77
N THR A 167 15.17 11.44 19.74
CA THR A 167 14.89 11.00 18.37
C THR A 167 15.92 9.98 17.92
N GLN A 168 15.49 8.80 17.61
CA GLN A 168 16.32 7.74 17.05
C GLN A 168 16.25 7.78 15.52
N ARG A 169 17.41 7.80 14.88
CA ARG A 169 17.55 7.62 13.43
C ARG A 169 17.93 6.19 13.12
N PHE A 170 17.34 5.64 12.07
CA PHE A 170 17.74 4.36 11.51
C PHE A 170 17.61 4.40 9.98
N ASP A 171 18.40 3.60 9.31
CA ASP A 171 18.33 3.44 7.86
C ASP A 171 17.51 2.19 7.55
N SER A 172 16.60 2.30 6.58
CA SER A 172 15.72 1.22 6.19
C SER A 172 15.86 0.92 4.70
N TYR A 173 15.60 -0.32 4.34
CA TYR A 173 15.57 -0.75 2.96
C TYR A 173 14.40 -1.71 2.73
N THR A 174 13.92 -1.72 1.48
CA THR A 174 12.87 -2.65 1.03
C THR A 174 13.14 -3.04 -0.42
N ILE A 175 13.01 -4.32 -0.71
CA ILE A 175 13.02 -4.90 -2.05
C ILE A 175 11.68 -5.57 -2.22
N GLU A 176 10.87 -5.08 -3.14
CA GLU A 176 9.53 -5.62 -3.43
C GLU A 176 9.52 -6.22 -4.84
N LEU A 177 9.02 -7.42 -4.96
CA LEU A 177 8.75 -8.09 -6.23
C LEU A 177 7.26 -8.33 -6.34
N GLU A 178 6.67 -7.86 -7.42
CA GLU A 178 5.29 -8.13 -7.79
C GLU A 178 5.27 -8.80 -9.15
N THR A 179 4.47 -9.86 -9.30
CA THR A 179 4.32 -10.55 -10.58
C THR A 179 2.91 -11.11 -10.75
N TRP A 180 2.45 -11.10 -11.99
CA TRP A 180 1.17 -11.65 -12.44
C TRP A 180 1.43 -12.85 -13.34
N PRO A 181 1.49 -14.08 -12.79
CA PRO A 181 1.68 -15.29 -13.62
C PRO A 181 0.55 -15.48 -14.64
N ASN A 182 -0.64 -15.02 -14.32
CA ASN A 182 -1.80 -14.90 -15.20
C ASN A 182 -2.82 -13.93 -14.59
N PHE A 183 -3.92 -13.66 -15.28
CA PHE A 183 -4.95 -12.69 -14.89
C PHE A 183 -5.68 -13.02 -13.57
N ARG A 184 -5.54 -14.23 -13.04
CA ARG A 184 -6.19 -14.62 -11.77
C ARG A 184 -5.25 -14.59 -10.59
N TRP A 185 -3.94 -14.51 -10.81
CA TRP A 185 -2.96 -14.58 -9.76
C TRP A 185 -2.08 -13.35 -9.74
N GLN A 186 -1.98 -12.72 -8.58
CA GLN A 186 -0.97 -11.73 -8.27
C GLN A 186 -0.11 -12.28 -7.13
N LEU A 187 1.18 -12.32 -7.32
CA LEU A 187 2.16 -12.74 -6.31
C LEU A 187 3.00 -11.53 -5.93
N ARG A 188 3.12 -11.29 -4.65
CA ARG A 188 3.97 -10.25 -4.10
C ARG A 188 4.91 -10.82 -3.08
N SER A 189 6.16 -10.38 -3.09
CA SER A 189 7.11 -10.67 -2.03
C SER A 189 7.90 -9.42 -1.70
N SER A 190 8.30 -9.28 -0.44
CA SER A 190 9.13 -8.18 0.00
C SER A 190 10.18 -8.65 1.00
N LEU A 191 11.42 -8.28 0.75
CA LEU A 191 12.51 -8.33 1.70
C LEU A 191 12.69 -6.91 2.24
N PHE A 192 12.68 -6.74 3.55
CA PHE A 192 12.83 -5.44 4.17
C PHE A 192 13.71 -5.54 5.40
N GLY A 193 14.25 -4.42 5.82
CA GLY A 193 14.99 -4.34 7.05
C GLY A 193 15.35 -2.93 7.43
N ASN A 194 15.79 -2.76 8.65
CA ASN A 194 16.43 -1.58 9.14
C ASN A 194 17.80 -1.93 9.70
N LEU A 195 18.69 -0.95 9.66
CA LEU A 195 20.03 -1.02 10.23
C LEU A 195 20.04 -0.06 11.41
N ASP A 196 19.58 -0.55 12.54
CA ASP A 196 19.67 0.16 13.80
C ASP A 196 20.72 -0.54 14.66
N ASP A 197 21.64 0.20 15.17
CA ASP A 197 22.51 -0.27 16.24
C ASP A 197 21.95 0.30 17.55
N PRO A 198 21.50 -0.52 18.51
CA PRO A 198 21.71 -1.97 18.65
C PRO A 198 20.59 -2.88 18.10
N ALA A 199 19.55 -2.36 17.49
CA ALA A 199 18.42 -3.18 17.06
C ALA A 199 18.30 -3.23 15.54
N ALA A 200 18.68 -4.33 14.92
CA ALA A 200 18.48 -4.61 13.51
C ALA A 200 17.22 -5.45 13.29
N ASN A 201 16.45 -5.10 12.29
CA ASN A 201 15.30 -5.87 11.85
C ASN A 201 15.52 -6.31 10.40
N ILE A 202 15.24 -7.57 10.12
CA ILE A 202 15.15 -8.11 8.75
C ILE A 202 13.93 -9.01 8.65
N GLY A 203 13.18 -8.86 7.56
CA GLY A 203 11.97 -9.64 7.33
C GLY A 203 11.74 -9.96 5.88
N LEU A 204 11.04 -11.08 5.68
CA LEU A 204 10.53 -11.51 4.39
C LEU A 204 9.01 -11.63 4.52
N ARG A 205 8.27 -11.04 3.59
CA ARG A 205 6.81 -11.22 3.45
C ARG A 205 6.51 -11.69 2.05
N ALA A 206 5.48 -12.53 1.95
CA ALA A 206 4.95 -12.97 0.68
C ALA A 206 3.43 -12.99 0.74
N SER A 207 2.79 -12.70 -0.38
CA SER A 207 1.35 -12.85 -0.54
C SER A 207 1.00 -13.37 -1.93
N ALA A 208 -0.12 -14.07 -1.99
CA ALA A 208 -0.74 -14.54 -3.21
C ALA A 208 -2.21 -14.15 -3.19
N ASP A 209 -2.64 -13.41 -4.18
CA ASP A 209 -4.03 -13.02 -4.40
C ASP A 209 -4.58 -13.80 -5.61
N TYR A 210 -5.76 -14.39 -5.45
CA TYR A 210 -6.45 -15.16 -6.48
C TYR A 210 -7.85 -14.60 -6.72
N TRP A 211 -8.12 -14.15 -7.93
CA TRP A 211 -9.45 -13.72 -8.35
C TRP A 211 -10.27 -14.93 -8.83
N ALA A 212 -11.07 -15.49 -7.91
CA ALA A 212 -11.99 -16.57 -8.25
C ALA A 212 -13.08 -16.10 -9.23
N THR A 213 -13.53 -14.86 -9.06
CA THR A 213 -14.41 -14.12 -9.99
C THR A 213 -13.96 -12.67 -10.05
N ARG A 214 -14.58 -11.83 -10.89
CA ARG A 214 -14.33 -10.38 -10.93
C ARG A 214 -14.59 -9.67 -9.59
N SER A 215 -15.48 -10.21 -8.79
CA SER A 215 -15.89 -9.63 -7.52
C SER A 215 -15.32 -10.34 -6.30
N LEU A 216 -14.79 -11.57 -6.45
CA LEU A 216 -14.28 -12.36 -5.33
C LEU A 216 -12.79 -12.58 -5.46
N GLN A 217 -12.05 -12.00 -4.54
CA GLN A 217 -10.63 -12.19 -4.33
C GLN A 217 -10.40 -13.03 -3.08
N LEU A 218 -9.53 -14.01 -3.20
CA LEU A 218 -9.00 -14.80 -2.10
C LEU A 218 -7.53 -14.43 -1.90
N SER A 219 -7.09 -14.31 -0.68
CA SER A 219 -5.71 -13.96 -0.36
C SER A 219 -5.08 -14.97 0.60
N LEU A 220 -3.79 -15.21 0.39
CA LEU A 220 -2.92 -15.94 1.31
C LEU A 220 -1.69 -15.07 1.56
N ASN A 221 -1.29 -14.93 2.81
CA ASN A 221 -0.10 -14.17 3.15
C ASN A 221 0.75 -14.91 4.18
N GLY A 222 2.03 -14.60 4.19
CA GLY A 222 2.96 -15.14 5.16
C GLY A 222 4.15 -14.23 5.34
N GLY A 223 4.81 -14.35 6.48
CA GLY A 223 5.98 -13.55 6.79
C GLY A 223 6.85 -14.18 7.86
N LEU A 224 8.12 -13.86 7.78
CA LEU A 224 9.14 -14.19 8.77
C LEU A 224 9.93 -12.92 9.05
N GLU A 225 10.01 -12.53 10.31
CA GLU A 225 10.75 -11.35 10.75
C GLU A 225 11.71 -11.77 11.87
N ARG A 226 12.90 -11.20 11.87
CA ARG A 226 13.91 -11.38 12.90
C ARG A 226 14.28 -10.01 13.44
N TYR A 227 14.18 -9.87 14.74
CA TYR A 227 14.53 -8.67 15.49
C TYR A 227 15.81 -8.96 16.29
N GLN A 228 16.89 -8.24 15.99
CA GLN A 228 18.11 -8.29 16.78
C GLN A 228 18.15 -7.11 17.73
N PHE A 229 18.48 -7.35 18.98
CA PHE A 229 18.64 -6.32 20.00
C PHE A 229 19.71 -6.72 21.01
N GLN A 230 20.23 -5.76 21.72
CA GLN A 230 21.24 -5.96 22.74
C GLN A 230 20.60 -5.81 24.11
N ILE A 231 20.84 -6.80 24.96
CA ILE A 231 20.49 -6.73 26.38
C ILE A 231 21.73 -6.33 27.14
N ILE A 232 21.64 -5.21 27.84
CA ILE A 232 22.69 -4.75 28.75
C ILE A 232 22.32 -5.19 30.15
N THR A 233 23.07 -6.19 30.69
CA THR A 233 22.88 -6.62 32.05
C THR A 233 23.97 -6.03 32.94
N GLU A 234 23.58 -5.23 33.95
CA GLU A 234 24.49 -4.81 35.00
C GLU A 234 24.76 -5.99 35.95
N ASN A 235 26.01 -6.34 36.14
CA ASN A 235 26.41 -7.31 37.16
C ASN A 235 26.29 -6.70 38.56
N GLY A 236 25.13 -6.80 39.16
CA GLY A 236 24.93 -6.33 40.54
C GLY A 236 23.46 -6.19 40.94
N GLY A 237 22.81 -7.29 41.28
CA GLY A 237 21.60 -7.32 42.12
C GLY A 237 20.27 -7.18 41.40
N GLY A 238 19.62 -8.32 41.23
CA GLY A 238 18.17 -8.55 41.27
C GLY A 238 17.27 -7.52 40.59
N GLY A 239 17.25 -7.48 39.31
CA GLY A 239 16.26 -6.72 38.57
C GLY A 239 15.74 -7.56 37.42
N GLY A 240 14.44 -7.67 37.26
CA GLY A 240 13.81 -8.29 36.12
C GLY A 240 14.24 -7.61 34.80
N PRO A 241 13.92 -8.21 33.64
CA PRO A 241 14.31 -7.68 32.37
C PRO A 241 13.69 -6.27 32.18
N GLY A 242 14.56 -5.25 32.19
CA GLY A 242 14.16 -3.88 31.83
C GLY A 242 13.90 -3.76 30.34
N PRO A 243 13.19 -2.72 29.91
CA PRO A 243 12.89 -2.50 28.50
C PRO A 243 14.21 -2.36 27.69
N PRO A 244 14.21 -2.72 26.41
CA PRO A 244 15.40 -2.78 25.55
C PRO A 244 16.01 -1.40 25.19
N PHE A 245 15.83 -0.38 26.01
CA PHE A 245 16.35 0.97 25.81
C PHE A 245 17.17 1.43 27.01
N GLY A 246 18.33 0.78 27.18
CA GLY A 246 19.27 1.15 28.24
C GLY A 246 20.22 2.26 27.83
N ALA A 247 20.52 3.15 28.77
CA ALA A 247 21.57 4.14 28.66
C ALA A 247 22.97 3.48 28.68
N PRO A 248 24.00 4.06 28.07
CA PRO A 248 25.37 3.55 28.13
C PRO A 248 25.95 3.78 29.53
N GLY A 249 26.36 2.70 30.17
CA GLY A 249 26.86 2.92 31.47
C GLY A 249 27.90 2.04 32.02
N GLY A 250 28.76 1.95 32.56
CA GLY A 250 29.61 1.58 33.69
C GLY A 250 30.26 0.17 33.61
N ASP A 251 31.45 0.06 34.08
CA ASP A 251 32.30 -1.15 34.20
C ASP A 251 31.53 -2.34 34.80
N GLY A 252 31.41 -3.39 34.01
CA GLY A 252 30.81 -4.64 34.43
C GLY A 252 29.55 -5.08 33.69
N THR A 253 29.19 -4.37 32.63
CA THR A 253 28.03 -4.66 31.79
C THR A 253 28.31 -5.83 30.83
N GLN A 254 27.51 -6.87 30.88
CA GLN A 254 27.46 -7.89 29.83
C GLN A 254 26.45 -7.44 28.75
N VAL A 255 26.91 -7.39 27.53
CA VAL A 255 26.06 -7.16 26.34
C VAL A 255 25.76 -8.53 25.74
N LEU A 256 24.50 -8.93 25.74
CA LEU A 256 24.04 -10.15 25.08
C LEU A 256 23.32 -9.74 23.79
N ASP A 257 23.78 -10.29 22.67
CA ASP A 257 23.10 -10.15 21.39
C ASP A 257 21.98 -11.19 21.30
N GLU A 258 20.75 -10.71 21.24
CA GLU A 258 19.56 -11.55 21.20
C GLU A 258 18.81 -11.37 19.88
N ALA A 259 18.05 -12.37 19.48
CA ALA A 259 17.31 -12.32 18.22
C ALA A 259 15.95 -13.02 18.30
N ASP A 260 14.93 -12.25 18.45
CA ASP A 260 13.55 -12.72 18.43
C ASP A 260 13.07 -13.01 17.00
N ARG A 261 12.07 -13.87 16.88
CA ARG A 261 11.47 -14.25 15.60
C ARG A 261 9.97 -14.09 15.66
N LEU A 262 9.42 -13.53 14.60
CA LEU A 262 7.99 -13.47 14.36
C LEU A 262 7.65 -14.21 13.06
N VAL A 263 6.77 -15.19 13.15
CA VAL A 263 6.19 -15.89 12.01
C VAL A 263 4.75 -15.48 11.90
N ARG A 264 4.32 -15.12 10.69
CA ARG A 264 2.92 -14.78 10.39
C ARG A 264 2.43 -15.64 9.24
N VAL A 265 1.21 -16.15 9.35
CA VAL A 265 0.46 -16.79 8.26
C VAL A 265 -0.98 -16.29 8.32
N GLY A 266 -1.51 -15.90 7.18
CA GLY A 266 -2.87 -15.39 7.11
C GLY A 266 -3.56 -15.73 5.81
N SER A 267 -4.88 -15.70 5.84
CA SER A 267 -5.74 -15.87 4.68
C SER A 267 -6.91 -14.92 4.75
N GLY A 268 -7.46 -14.58 3.59
CA GLY A 268 -8.60 -13.68 3.53
C GLY A 268 -9.46 -13.91 2.29
N ALA A 269 -10.63 -13.33 2.34
CA ALA A 269 -11.53 -13.21 1.20
C ALA A 269 -12.09 -11.80 1.16
N SER A 270 -12.17 -11.21 -0.01
CA SER A 270 -12.78 -9.90 -0.25
C SER A 270 -13.80 -10.04 -1.37
N TYR A 271 -15.00 -9.52 -1.15
CA TYR A 271 -16.05 -9.50 -2.13
C TYR A 271 -16.48 -8.07 -2.45
N GLN A 272 -16.31 -7.67 -3.69
CA GLN A 272 -16.73 -6.37 -4.21
C GLN A 272 -18.22 -6.45 -4.55
N ILE A 273 -19.06 -5.81 -3.74
CA ILE A 273 -20.52 -5.77 -3.95
C ILE A 273 -20.84 -4.84 -5.13
N ASN A 274 -20.18 -3.68 -5.17
CA ASN A 274 -20.23 -2.71 -6.25
C ASN A 274 -18.98 -1.82 -6.17
N ARG A 275 -18.80 -0.88 -7.09
CA ARG A 275 -17.64 0.02 -7.15
C ARG A 275 -17.32 0.70 -5.80
N ASN A 276 -18.34 0.99 -5.02
CA ASN A 276 -18.21 1.78 -3.79
C ASN A 276 -18.13 0.94 -2.53
N VAL A 277 -18.52 -0.35 -2.58
CA VAL A 277 -18.68 -1.19 -1.39
C VAL A 277 -17.99 -2.52 -1.58
N ALA A 278 -17.10 -2.86 -0.67
CA ALA A 278 -16.52 -4.19 -0.54
C ALA A 278 -16.67 -4.70 0.89
N VAL A 279 -16.79 -6.01 1.03
CA VAL A 279 -16.76 -6.71 2.33
C VAL A 279 -15.56 -7.64 2.35
N SER A 280 -15.00 -7.87 3.52
CA SER A 280 -13.83 -8.74 3.69
C SER A 280 -13.94 -9.59 4.95
N LEU A 281 -13.30 -10.75 4.88
CA LEU A 281 -13.04 -11.63 6.02
C LEU A 281 -11.54 -11.95 6.00
N GLN A 282 -10.90 -11.91 7.16
CA GLN A 282 -9.47 -12.19 7.30
C GLN A 282 -9.22 -12.99 8.57
N GLY A 283 -8.31 -13.95 8.48
CA GLY A 283 -7.78 -14.68 9.62
C GLY A 283 -6.27 -14.75 9.52
N ASP A 284 -5.59 -14.43 10.63
CA ASP A 284 -4.13 -14.43 10.73
C ASP A 284 -3.72 -15.21 11.98
N TYR A 285 -2.62 -15.92 11.87
CA TYR A 285 -1.91 -16.52 12.99
C TYR A 285 -0.50 -15.94 13.05
N LEU A 286 -0.12 -15.48 14.23
CA LEU A 286 1.20 -14.97 14.53
C LEU A 286 1.84 -15.87 15.58
N ASN A 287 3.12 -16.15 15.44
CA ASN A 287 3.91 -16.82 16.44
C ASN A 287 5.20 -16.03 16.70
N TYR A 288 5.32 -15.55 17.91
CA TYR A 288 6.49 -14.83 18.38
C TYR A 288 7.32 -15.76 19.26
N HIS A 289 8.61 -15.84 18.99
CA HIS A 289 9.57 -16.58 19.78
C HIS A 289 10.61 -15.62 20.35
N SER A 290 10.67 -15.56 21.68
CA SER A 290 11.67 -14.78 22.39
C SER A 290 12.94 -15.60 22.59
N SER A 291 14.06 -15.08 22.16
CA SER A 291 15.38 -15.68 22.41
C SER A 291 15.79 -15.56 23.89
N VAL A 292 15.32 -14.52 24.57
CA VAL A 292 15.62 -14.25 26.00
C VAL A 292 14.99 -15.28 26.93
N THR A 293 13.70 -15.54 26.74
CA THR A 293 12.95 -16.48 27.59
C THR A 293 12.94 -17.91 27.04
N GLY A 294 13.27 -18.09 25.76
CA GLY A 294 13.12 -19.35 25.04
C GLY A 294 11.65 -19.74 24.77
N GLU A 295 10.71 -18.88 25.11
CA GLU A 295 9.28 -19.15 24.99
C GLU A 295 8.73 -18.71 23.64
N SER A 296 7.68 -19.39 23.19
CA SER A 296 6.91 -19.01 22.02
C SER A 296 5.50 -18.65 22.43
N THR A 297 5.01 -17.52 21.92
CA THR A 297 3.64 -17.05 22.16
C THR A 297 2.91 -16.95 20.82
N GLY A 298 1.74 -17.58 20.74
CA GLY A 298 0.87 -17.52 19.57
C GLY A 298 -0.24 -16.51 19.75
N ASP A 299 -0.64 -15.89 18.64
CA ASP A 299 -1.82 -15.04 18.54
C ASP A 299 -2.66 -15.48 17.34
N PHE A 300 -3.96 -15.51 17.54
CA PHE A 300 -4.93 -15.78 16.48
C PHE A 300 -5.85 -14.57 16.33
N HIS A 301 -5.93 -14.07 15.11
CA HIS A 301 -6.66 -12.87 14.77
C HIS A 301 -7.69 -13.17 13.68
N VAL A 302 -8.95 -12.83 13.93
CA VAL A 302 -10.04 -12.96 12.94
C VAL A 302 -10.78 -11.64 12.85
N SER A 303 -11.06 -11.20 11.65
CA SER A 303 -11.81 -9.97 11.44
C SER A 303 -12.70 -10.02 10.21
N ALA A 304 -13.81 -9.32 10.29
CA ALA A 304 -14.68 -9.00 9.17
C ALA A 304 -14.75 -7.48 8.98
N GLY A 305 -14.79 -7.04 7.75
CA GLY A 305 -14.73 -5.62 7.45
C GLY A 305 -15.60 -5.19 6.28
N VAL A 306 -15.88 -3.89 6.26
CA VAL A 306 -16.54 -3.20 5.16
C VAL A 306 -15.67 -2.04 4.74
N ARG A 307 -15.45 -1.91 3.44
CA ARG A 307 -14.81 -0.75 2.82
C ARG A 307 -15.84 0.01 2.00
N LEU A 308 -15.99 1.29 2.30
CA LEU A 308 -16.75 2.24 1.50
C LEU A 308 -15.78 3.15 0.78
N SER A 309 -15.91 3.27 -0.54
CA SER A 309 -15.07 4.14 -1.37
C SER A 309 -15.94 5.18 -2.05
N ILE A 310 -15.57 6.45 -1.92
CA ILE A 310 -16.22 7.59 -2.57
C ILE A 310 -15.21 8.15 -3.55
N PHE A 311 -15.58 8.14 -4.81
CA PHE A 311 -14.78 8.74 -5.89
C PHE A 311 -15.38 10.12 -6.21
N PRO A 312 -14.78 11.21 -5.74
CA PRO A 312 -15.20 12.54 -6.11
C PRO A 312 -15.12 12.67 -7.64
N LYS A 313 -16.20 13.10 -8.28
CA LYS A 313 -16.22 13.28 -9.73
C LYS A 313 -15.30 14.43 -10.12
N MET A 314 -14.09 14.12 -10.52
CA MET A 314 -13.23 15.04 -11.24
C MET A 314 -13.42 14.77 -12.73
N GLY A 315 -14.50 15.31 -13.30
CA GLY A 315 -14.65 15.45 -14.75
C GLY A 315 -15.10 14.23 -15.58
N GLY A 316 -15.35 13.06 -15.01
CA GLY A 316 -15.73 11.86 -15.80
C GLY A 316 -17.20 11.88 -16.27
N ARG A 317 -17.44 11.88 -17.57
CA ARG A 317 -18.76 11.73 -18.18
C ARG A 317 -18.87 10.36 -18.85
N GLY A 318 -19.63 9.49 -18.21
CA GLY A 318 -20.05 8.22 -18.78
C GLY A 318 -19.23 7.01 -18.33
N LYS A 319 -19.91 5.88 -18.12
CA LYS A 319 -19.28 4.58 -17.94
C LYS A 319 -19.17 3.88 -19.28
N ALA A 320 -18.04 3.26 -19.57
CA ALA A 320 -17.84 2.47 -20.77
C ALA A 320 -17.81 0.98 -20.44
N GLY A 321 -18.70 0.23 -21.08
CA GLY A 321 -18.58 -1.22 -21.13
C GLY A 321 -17.51 -1.58 -22.15
N VAL A 322 -16.39 -2.09 -21.70
CA VAL A 322 -15.30 -2.54 -22.58
C VAL A 322 -15.27 -4.06 -22.60
N GLU A 323 -15.44 -4.60 -23.80
CA GLU A 323 -15.25 -6.02 -24.09
C GLU A 323 -14.03 -6.18 -24.99
N TRP A 324 -13.13 -7.07 -24.64
CA TRP A 324 -12.03 -7.42 -25.52
C TRP A 324 -12.03 -8.92 -25.80
N ARG A 325 -11.54 -9.27 -26.98
CA ARG A 325 -11.36 -10.67 -27.39
C ARG A 325 -10.05 -10.81 -28.16
N GLN A 326 -9.34 -11.85 -27.89
CA GLN A 326 -8.20 -12.25 -28.71
C GLN A 326 -8.70 -12.94 -29.97
N ASN A 327 -8.24 -12.50 -31.12
CA ASN A 327 -8.65 -13.05 -32.40
C ASN A 327 -7.64 -14.08 -32.93
N ASP A 328 -6.37 -13.81 -32.66
CA ASP A 328 -5.24 -14.70 -32.91
C ASP A 328 -4.17 -14.49 -31.83
N SER A 329 -3.00 -15.11 -31.92
CA SER A 329 -1.97 -15.05 -30.88
C SER A 329 -1.44 -13.65 -30.56
N GLN A 330 -1.76 -12.65 -31.38
CA GLN A 330 -1.23 -11.27 -31.21
C GLN A 330 -2.26 -10.16 -31.44
N THR A 331 -3.44 -10.48 -31.91
CA THR A 331 -4.44 -9.47 -32.28
C THR A 331 -5.58 -9.45 -31.27
N VAL A 332 -5.78 -8.32 -30.65
CA VAL A 332 -6.89 -8.04 -29.74
C VAL A 332 -7.85 -7.04 -30.36
N ILE A 333 -9.12 -7.40 -30.37
CA ILE A 333 -10.20 -6.49 -30.74
C ILE A 333 -10.86 -6.00 -29.46
N LEU A 334 -10.78 -4.70 -29.22
CA LEU A 334 -11.43 -4.05 -28.10
C LEU A 334 -12.70 -3.37 -28.62
N ASN A 335 -13.83 -3.67 -28.00
CA ASN A 335 -15.12 -3.09 -28.30
C ASN A 335 -15.60 -2.26 -27.11
N LEU A 336 -16.04 -1.05 -27.40
CA LEU A 336 -16.49 -0.09 -26.40
C LEU A 336 -17.89 0.41 -26.74
N LYS A 337 -18.77 0.51 -25.74
CA LYS A 337 -20.05 1.24 -25.87
C LYS A 337 -19.95 2.58 -25.16
N HIS A 338 -20.12 3.65 -25.90
CA HIS A 338 -20.13 5.01 -25.37
C HIS A 338 -21.12 5.88 -26.14
N SER A 339 -21.94 6.65 -25.43
CA SER A 339 -23.01 7.47 -26.03
C SER A 339 -22.67 8.97 -26.13
N GLY A 340 -21.47 9.38 -25.71
CA GLY A 340 -21.03 10.78 -25.78
C GLY A 340 -20.54 11.17 -27.16
N ASP A 341 -20.52 12.49 -27.45
CA ASP A 341 -19.89 13.05 -28.61
C ASP A 341 -18.41 13.31 -28.37
N GLY A 342 -17.57 12.99 -29.35
CA GLY A 342 -16.12 13.14 -29.28
C GLY A 342 -15.37 11.95 -29.87
N GLN A 343 -14.06 12.07 -29.95
CA GLN A 343 -13.15 11.00 -30.37
C GLN A 343 -12.66 10.24 -29.15
N LEU A 344 -12.76 8.92 -29.20
CA LEU A 344 -12.23 8.05 -28.16
C LEU A 344 -10.85 7.54 -28.53
N TYR A 345 -9.97 7.48 -27.55
CA TYR A 345 -8.63 6.95 -27.66
C TYR A 345 -8.40 5.92 -26.55
N ILE A 346 -7.55 4.93 -26.82
CA ILE A 346 -7.05 3.99 -25.82
C ILE A 346 -5.57 4.21 -25.60
N LEU A 347 -5.18 4.32 -24.34
CA LEU A 347 -3.81 4.44 -23.89
C LEU A 347 -3.53 3.30 -22.93
N GLY A 348 -2.31 2.83 -22.88
CA GLY A 348 -1.92 1.77 -21.97
C GLY A 348 -0.47 1.37 -22.12
N ASP A 349 -0.07 0.30 -21.42
CA ASP A 349 1.29 -0.24 -21.46
C ASP A 349 1.76 -0.60 -22.87
N PHE A 350 0.84 -0.89 -23.76
CA PHE A 350 1.14 -1.29 -25.14
C PHE A 350 1.56 -0.12 -26.05
N ASN A 351 1.36 1.11 -25.64
CA ASN A 351 1.80 2.31 -26.35
C ASN A 351 2.53 3.29 -25.45
N ASP A 352 3.09 2.79 -24.32
CA ASP A 352 3.83 3.59 -23.33
C ASP A 352 3.02 4.79 -22.79
N TRP A 353 1.68 4.66 -22.78
CA TRP A 353 0.75 5.73 -22.36
C TRP A 353 0.89 7.01 -23.19
N ASP A 354 1.32 6.88 -24.46
CA ASP A 354 1.53 8.02 -25.36
C ASP A 354 0.20 8.72 -25.69
N HIS A 355 0.17 10.04 -25.49
CA HIS A 355 -1.02 10.87 -25.62
C HIS A 355 -1.18 11.37 -27.06
N PRO A 356 -2.41 11.44 -27.63
CA PRO A 356 -3.72 11.10 -27.03
C PRO A 356 -4.03 9.60 -27.05
N GLY A 357 -3.15 8.75 -27.53
CA GLY A 357 -3.35 7.33 -27.64
C GLY A 357 -3.78 6.83 -29.02
N ILE A 358 -4.18 5.57 -29.08
CA ILE A 358 -4.66 4.92 -30.31
C ILE A 358 -6.14 5.25 -30.50
N PRO A 359 -6.56 5.85 -31.62
CA PRO A 359 -7.96 6.23 -31.83
C PRO A 359 -8.85 4.99 -31.99
N LEU A 360 -10.02 5.00 -31.32
CA LEU A 360 -11.06 4.02 -31.54
C LEU A 360 -11.93 4.42 -32.74
N SER A 361 -12.14 3.47 -33.64
CA SER A 361 -13.00 3.67 -34.80
C SER A 361 -14.46 3.44 -34.44
N ARG A 362 -15.34 4.40 -34.78
CA ARG A 362 -16.78 4.25 -34.56
C ARG A 362 -17.32 3.22 -35.58
N GLN A 363 -17.94 2.18 -35.08
CA GLN A 363 -18.49 1.10 -35.92
C GLN A 363 -19.95 1.35 -36.28
N SER A 364 -20.84 1.52 -35.30
CA SER A 364 -22.26 1.82 -35.49
C SER A 364 -22.87 2.38 -34.21
N GLY A 365 -23.67 3.44 -34.34
CA GLY A 365 -24.34 4.04 -33.17
C GLY A 365 -23.37 4.44 -32.06
N SER A 366 -23.48 3.82 -30.92
CA SER A 366 -22.63 4.04 -29.75
C SER A 366 -21.47 3.05 -29.63
N ARG A 367 -21.18 2.26 -30.66
CA ARG A 367 -20.12 1.25 -30.62
C ARG A 367 -18.84 1.76 -31.26
N TYR A 368 -17.74 1.56 -30.59
CA TYR A 368 -16.38 1.87 -31.03
C TYR A 368 -15.52 0.62 -30.94
N ALA A 369 -14.50 0.53 -31.78
CA ALA A 369 -13.55 -0.57 -31.75
C ALA A 369 -12.13 -0.09 -32.02
N ALA A 370 -11.17 -0.76 -31.40
CA ALA A 370 -9.76 -0.67 -31.72
C ALA A 370 -9.21 -2.08 -31.93
N GLN A 371 -8.26 -2.21 -32.86
CA GLN A 371 -7.48 -3.41 -33.05
C GLN A 371 -6.06 -3.13 -32.57
N LEU A 372 -5.60 -3.94 -31.64
CA LEU A 372 -4.28 -3.83 -31.02
C LEU A 372 -3.47 -5.07 -31.38
N SER A 373 -2.20 -4.88 -31.72
CA SER A 373 -1.23 -5.99 -31.89
C SER A 373 -0.41 -6.07 -30.62
N LEU A 374 -0.68 -7.09 -29.78
CA LEU A 374 -0.09 -7.24 -28.48
C LEU A 374 0.66 -8.58 -28.39
N SER A 375 1.84 -8.57 -27.82
CA SER A 375 2.56 -9.80 -27.43
C SER A 375 1.86 -10.45 -26.23
N PRO A 376 2.13 -11.74 -25.94
CA PRO A 376 1.64 -12.33 -24.70
C PRO A 376 2.00 -11.48 -23.49
N GLY A 377 0.97 -11.16 -22.67
CA GLY A 377 1.16 -10.22 -21.57
C GLY A 377 -0.13 -9.77 -20.90
N VAL A 378 0.02 -9.07 -19.76
CA VAL A 378 -1.04 -8.29 -19.14
C VAL A 378 -0.76 -6.82 -19.41
N TYR A 379 -1.76 -6.10 -19.85
CA TYR A 379 -1.65 -4.70 -20.21
C TYR A 379 -2.70 -3.91 -19.46
N GLU A 380 -2.26 -2.87 -18.77
CA GLU A 380 -3.15 -1.88 -18.21
C GLU A 380 -3.51 -0.84 -19.26
N TYR A 381 -4.75 -0.35 -19.24
CA TYR A 381 -5.20 0.66 -20.19
C TYR A 381 -6.27 1.59 -19.61
N LYS A 382 -6.39 2.77 -20.22
CA LYS A 382 -7.49 3.72 -20.00
C LYS A 382 -8.10 4.16 -21.32
N ILE A 383 -9.32 4.67 -21.26
CA ILE A 383 -10.01 5.27 -22.39
C ILE A 383 -10.11 6.77 -22.18
N LEU A 384 -9.63 7.54 -23.13
CA LEU A 384 -9.71 9.00 -23.17
C LEU A 384 -10.77 9.45 -24.17
N LEU A 385 -11.69 10.31 -23.76
CA LEU A 385 -12.61 11.02 -24.63
C LEU A 385 -12.07 12.44 -24.87
N VAL A 386 -11.93 12.80 -26.14
CA VAL A 386 -11.56 14.15 -26.56
C VAL A 386 -12.75 14.77 -27.27
N ALA A 387 -13.30 15.83 -26.69
CA ALA A 387 -14.45 16.58 -27.23
C ALA A 387 -14.09 18.07 -27.36
N GLY A 388 -13.65 18.46 -28.56
CA GLY A 388 -13.08 19.80 -28.78
C GLY A 388 -11.76 20.00 -28.04
N SER A 389 -11.72 20.92 -27.09
CA SER A 389 -10.56 21.14 -26.20
C SER A 389 -10.69 20.45 -24.83
N GLU A 390 -11.78 19.75 -24.57
CA GLU A 390 -12.01 19.04 -23.34
C GLU A 390 -11.54 17.59 -23.46
N GLU A 391 -10.75 17.13 -22.49
CA GLU A 391 -10.28 15.76 -22.35
C GLU A 391 -10.87 15.15 -21.09
N THR A 392 -11.36 13.92 -21.18
CA THR A 392 -12.04 13.27 -20.08
C THR A 392 -11.75 11.78 -20.06
N TRP A 393 -11.23 11.28 -18.97
CA TRP A 393 -11.10 9.83 -18.76
C TRP A 393 -12.47 9.19 -18.59
N ILE A 394 -12.67 8.05 -19.26
CA ILE A 394 -13.90 7.29 -19.19
C ILE A 394 -13.78 6.23 -18.09
N ASP A 395 -14.69 6.26 -17.16
CA ASP A 395 -14.80 5.23 -16.13
C ASP A 395 -15.26 3.89 -16.73
N PHE A 396 -14.71 2.79 -16.24
CA PHE A 396 -15.13 1.45 -16.66
C PHE A 396 -16.46 1.04 -16.04
N SER A 397 -17.22 0.21 -16.76
CA SER A 397 -18.39 -0.46 -16.19
C SER A 397 -17.96 -1.63 -15.30
N ASP A 398 -18.88 -2.09 -14.44
CA ASP A 398 -18.66 -3.21 -13.52
C ASP A 398 -18.34 -4.55 -14.24
N GLU A 399 -18.50 -4.59 -15.57
CA GLU A 399 -18.21 -5.76 -16.40
C GLU A 399 -16.75 -5.82 -16.89
N THR A 400 -15.98 -4.75 -16.74
CA THR A 400 -14.58 -4.67 -17.17
C THR A 400 -13.65 -5.15 -16.05
N TYR A 401 -12.64 -5.96 -16.40
CA TYR A 401 -11.57 -6.27 -15.46
C TYR A 401 -10.74 -5.02 -15.22
N THR A 402 -10.59 -4.64 -13.97
CA THR A 402 -9.87 -3.42 -13.59
C THR A 402 -8.91 -3.66 -12.44
N VAL A 403 -7.90 -2.83 -12.36
CA VAL A 403 -7.00 -2.70 -11.21
C VAL A 403 -6.97 -1.25 -10.76
N PRO A 404 -6.76 -0.97 -9.47
CA PRO A 404 -6.52 0.38 -9.00
C PRO A 404 -5.30 0.98 -9.72
N ASP A 405 -5.45 2.18 -10.26
CA ASP A 405 -4.36 2.90 -10.94
C ASP A 405 -3.39 3.59 -9.95
N GLY A 406 -3.61 3.40 -8.66
CA GLY A 406 -2.84 4.03 -7.58
C GLY A 406 -3.24 5.48 -7.28
N PHE A 407 -4.19 6.06 -8.03
CA PHE A 407 -4.60 7.46 -7.93
C PHE A 407 -6.10 7.61 -7.63
N GLY A 408 -6.75 6.53 -7.24
CA GLY A 408 -8.19 6.52 -6.91
C GLY A 408 -9.10 6.25 -8.09
N GLY A 409 -8.56 6.01 -9.28
CA GLY A 409 -9.24 5.48 -10.45
C GLY A 409 -8.90 4.02 -10.69
N GLU A 410 -9.29 3.53 -11.86
CA GLU A 410 -9.05 2.16 -12.28
C GLU A 410 -8.47 2.14 -13.69
N ASN A 411 -7.50 1.25 -13.90
CA ASN A 411 -7.04 0.83 -15.22
C ASN A 411 -7.78 -0.43 -15.63
N GLY A 412 -8.23 -0.52 -16.87
CA GLY A 412 -8.71 -1.77 -17.43
C GLY A 412 -7.55 -2.74 -17.68
N LEU A 413 -7.84 -4.04 -17.69
CA LEU A 413 -6.84 -5.07 -17.95
C LEU A 413 -7.15 -5.83 -19.24
N ILE A 414 -6.13 -6.02 -20.08
CA ILE A 414 -6.14 -6.92 -21.24
C ILE A 414 -5.14 -8.04 -20.98
N PHE A 415 -5.57 -9.27 -21.19
CA PHE A 415 -4.77 -10.48 -20.99
C PHE A 415 -4.57 -11.18 -22.32
N ILE A 416 -3.32 -11.41 -22.70
CA ILE A 416 -2.92 -12.11 -23.93
C ILE A 416 -2.13 -13.34 -23.54
N ASP A 417 -2.61 -14.52 -23.98
CA ASP A 417 -1.97 -15.82 -23.75
C ASP A 417 -0.82 -16.09 -24.72
#